data_900176b6e1c9dd696cdf53a28b699917
#
_entry.id   900176b6e1c9dd696cdf53a28b699917
#
_cell.length_a   1.000
_cell.length_b   1.000
_cell.length_c   1.000
_cell.angle_alpha   90.00
_cell.angle_beta   90.00
_cell.angle_gamma   90.00
#
_symmetry.space_group_name_H-M   'P 1'
#
loop_
_entity.id
_entity.type
_entity.pdbx_description
1 polymer ?
#
loop_
_entity_poly.entity_id
_entity_poly.type
_entity_poly.pdbx_seq_one_letter_code
_entity_poly.pdbx_strand_id
1 'polypeptide(L)'
;MIPVSSRSAVEPFHAMDILAEANRRKKDGRPVISMSLGQPAHPAPKAALAAASEALKHGRIGYTDALGLLELREAIAGHYRVQHGTDVDPARIAVTTGSSAAFNLAFLSLFDADDAVAIARPGYPAYRNILKALGLKVVEVPVTAETGFTLTPASLERAETIAGCKLKGVLLASPANPTGTVTGREALKRLATYCESRSIAFISDEIYHGLTFVGEETSALEITDQAVVINSFSKYYCMTGWRVGWMVLPESLVRPVECLAQSLYISAPELSQIAAAAAFGAAEELDVYKESYHTNRDFLMERLPQIGLPLASPMDGAFYAYVDVSRFTNDSMDFAKRMLTEIDVAATPGMDFDPTEGHRALRISYAGSVSDIAEAVGRMAGWLKEKR
;
A
#
# COMPACT_ATOMS: atom_id res chain seq x y z
N MET A 1 17.01 -11.94 32.54
CA MET A 1 16.70 -11.59 31.15
C MET A 1 15.18 -11.52 31.03
N ILE A 2 14.62 -10.43 30.50
CA ILE A 2 13.18 -10.31 30.29
C ILE A 2 12.80 -11.16 29.06
N PRO A 3 11.84 -12.08 29.14
CA PRO A 3 11.43 -12.87 28.00
C PRO A 3 10.72 -12.02 26.94
N VAL A 4 11.05 -12.28 25.67
CA VAL A 4 10.43 -11.62 24.53
C VAL A 4 9.18 -12.40 24.12
N SER A 5 8.08 -11.69 23.83
CA SER A 5 6.84 -12.31 23.35
C SER A 5 7.04 -12.93 21.96
N SER A 6 6.48 -14.13 21.75
CA SER A 6 6.47 -14.77 20.42
C SER A 6 5.75 -13.94 19.34
N ARG A 7 4.81 -13.07 19.74
CA ARG A 7 4.10 -12.16 18.82
C ARG A 7 5.00 -11.10 18.21
N SER A 8 6.16 -10.79 18.81
CA SER A 8 7.14 -9.87 18.24
C SER A 8 8.12 -10.53 17.26
N ALA A 9 8.05 -11.84 17.08
CA ALA A 9 8.85 -12.58 16.11
C ALA A 9 8.27 -12.45 14.70
N VAL A 10 8.27 -11.23 14.16
CA VAL A 10 7.88 -10.92 12.78
C VAL A 10 9.12 -10.75 11.91
N GLU A 11 8.97 -11.05 10.62
CA GLU A 11 10.06 -10.89 9.67
C GLU A 11 10.47 -9.42 9.51
N PRO A 12 11.77 -9.13 9.33
CA PRO A 12 12.22 -7.78 9.08
C PRO A 12 11.64 -7.26 7.76
N PHE A 13 11.46 -5.94 7.68
CA PHE A 13 11.09 -5.28 6.44
C PHE A 13 12.36 -4.70 5.80
N HIS A 14 12.99 -5.47 4.91
CA HIS A 14 14.30 -5.16 4.32
C HIS A 14 14.33 -3.86 3.52
N ALA A 15 13.19 -3.42 2.98
CA ALA A 15 13.07 -2.10 2.37
C ALA A 15 13.46 -0.98 3.35
N MET A 16 13.16 -1.14 4.65
CA MET A 16 13.53 -0.17 5.69
C MET A 16 15.02 -0.21 6.00
N ASP A 17 15.65 -1.39 5.96
CA ASP A 17 17.10 -1.54 6.12
C ASP A 17 17.85 -0.90 4.95
N ILE A 18 17.40 -1.13 3.73
CA ILE A 18 17.93 -0.49 2.51
C ILE A 18 17.76 1.04 2.59
N LEU A 19 16.61 1.53 3.06
CA LEU A 19 16.38 2.96 3.25
C LEU A 19 17.33 3.56 4.28
N ALA A 20 17.50 2.90 5.44
CA ALA A 20 18.39 3.37 6.49
C ALA A 20 19.84 3.48 5.96
N GLU A 21 20.32 2.48 5.24
CA GLU A 21 21.65 2.50 4.61
C GLU A 21 21.74 3.58 3.52
N ALA A 22 20.71 3.75 2.67
CA ALA A 22 20.66 4.81 1.67
C ALA A 22 20.74 6.20 2.30
N ASN A 23 20.03 6.43 3.42
CA ASN A 23 20.06 7.69 4.15
C ASN A 23 21.43 7.95 4.79
N ARG A 24 22.08 6.91 5.36
CA ARG A 24 23.43 7.01 5.89
C ARG A 24 24.42 7.43 4.80
N ARG A 25 24.38 6.78 3.64
CA ARG A 25 25.24 7.11 2.49
C ARG A 25 25.00 8.53 1.94
N LYS A 26 23.74 9.00 1.89
CA LYS A 26 23.41 10.39 1.55
C LYS A 26 24.05 11.38 2.54
N LYS A 27 24.00 11.08 3.84
CA LYS A 27 24.63 11.91 4.89
C LYS A 27 26.15 11.96 4.72
N ASP A 28 26.76 10.87 4.23
CA ASP A 28 28.20 10.79 3.90
C ASP A 28 28.55 11.44 2.54
N GLY A 29 27.61 12.18 1.92
CA GLY A 29 27.81 12.90 0.67
C GLY A 29 27.70 12.07 -0.62
N ARG A 30 27.24 10.82 -0.54
CA ARG A 30 27.04 9.98 -1.73
C ARG A 30 25.78 10.39 -2.48
N PRO A 31 25.80 10.41 -3.84
CA PRO A 31 24.66 10.80 -4.68
C PRO A 31 23.66 9.65 -4.84
N VAL A 32 23.11 9.18 -3.71
CA VAL A 32 22.18 8.04 -3.72
C VAL A 32 20.83 8.42 -4.28
N ILE A 33 20.36 7.68 -5.28
CA ILE A 33 19.00 7.75 -5.81
C ILE A 33 18.19 6.61 -5.19
N SER A 34 17.14 6.96 -4.44
CA SER A 34 16.31 5.96 -3.76
C SER A 34 15.07 5.63 -4.59
N MET A 35 15.03 4.42 -5.13
CA MET A 35 13.88 3.79 -5.77
C MET A 35 13.33 2.63 -4.91
N SER A 36 13.67 2.58 -3.61
CA SER A 36 13.26 1.50 -2.71
C SER A 36 11.95 1.79 -2.02
N LEU A 37 11.72 3.03 -1.55
CA LEU A 37 10.56 3.35 -0.74
C LEU A 37 9.36 3.77 -1.60
N GLY A 38 8.19 3.27 -1.23
CA GLY A 38 6.90 3.71 -1.80
C GLY A 38 6.44 5.05 -1.22
N GLN A 39 7.28 6.07 -1.32
CA GLN A 39 6.99 7.42 -0.85
C GLN A 39 6.99 8.40 -2.02
N PRO A 40 5.89 9.15 -2.24
CA PRO A 40 5.86 10.25 -3.18
C PRO A 40 6.98 11.25 -2.92
N ALA A 41 7.63 11.71 -3.99
CA ALA A 41 8.67 12.75 -3.91
C ALA A 41 8.08 14.17 -3.77
N HIS A 42 6.83 14.33 -4.19
CA HIS A 42 6.13 15.61 -4.10
C HIS A 42 5.71 15.93 -2.65
N PRO A 43 5.66 17.22 -2.29
CA PRO A 43 5.12 17.66 -1.01
C PRO A 43 3.61 17.42 -0.91
N ALA A 44 3.06 17.53 0.31
CA ALA A 44 1.61 17.62 0.49
C ALA A 44 1.04 18.84 -0.28
N PRO A 45 -0.21 18.75 -0.76
CA PRO A 45 -0.83 19.84 -1.51
C PRO A 45 -0.79 21.17 -0.77
N LYS A 46 -0.68 22.27 -1.51
CA LYS A 46 -0.64 23.63 -0.94
C LYS A 46 -1.83 23.93 -0.04
N ALA A 47 -3.02 23.47 -0.43
CA ALA A 47 -4.24 23.63 0.37
C ALA A 47 -4.10 22.94 1.74
N ALA A 48 -3.56 21.72 1.78
CA ALA A 48 -3.32 20.98 3.03
C ALA A 48 -2.30 21.71 3.92
N LEU A 49 -1.19 22.19 3.35
CA LEU A 49 -0.16 22.96 4.07
C LEU A 49 -0.72 24.28 4.62
N ALA A 50 -1.52 24.99 3.82
CA ALA A 50 -2.16 26.24 4.25
C ALA A 50 -3.15 26.02 5.40
N ALA A 51 -4.00 25.00 5.31
CA ALA A 51 -4.96 24.66 6.36
C ALA A 51 -4.25 24.30 7.68
N ALA A 52 -3.19 23.49 7.63
CA ALA A 52 -2.39 23.17 8.81
C ALA A 52 -1.70 24.42 9.41
N SER A 53 -1.14 25.28 8.57
CA SER A 53 -0.51 26.53 9.01
C SER A 53 -1.51 27.45 9.70
N GLU A 54 -2.71 27.55 9.18
CA GLU A 54 -3.77 28.37 9.79
C GLU A 54 -4.21 27.80 11.14
N ALA A 55 -4.43 26.48 11.22
CA ALA A 55 -4.79 25.82 12.48
C ALA A 55 -3.73 26.05 13.58
N LEU A 56 -2.45 26.04 13.24
CA LEU A 56 -1.36 26.29 14.18
C LEU A 56 -1.35 27.72 14.72
N LYS A 57 -1.86 28.71 14.00
CA LYS A 57 -1.96 30.13 14.49
C LYS A 57 -2.94 30.24 15.65
N HIS A 58 -3.96 29.39 15.72
CA HIS A 58 -4.92 29.39 16.83
C HIS A 58 -4.37 28.68 18.09
N GLY A 59 -3.24 27.98 17.98
CA GLY A 59 -2.42 27.47 19.08
C GLY A 59 -3.01 26.31 19.86
N ARG A 60 -4.23 25.84 19.56
CA ARG A 60 -4.86 24.71 20.25
C ARG A 60 -5.07 23.56 19.29
N ILE A 61 -4.30 22.50 19.50
CA ILE A 61 -4.46 21.20 18.86
C ILE A 61 -4.80 20.18 19.97
N GLY A 62 -5.88 19.43 19.81
CA GLY A 62 -6.39 18.55 20.87
C GLY A 62 -6.78 17.16 20.38
N TYR A 63 -7.49 16.44 21.23
CA TYR A 63 -8.14 15.19 20.83
C TYR A 63 -9.40 15.51 20.04
N THR A 64 -9.68 14.67 19.05
CA THR A 64 -10.95 14.66 18.32
C THR A 64 -11.82 13.49 18.78
N ASP A 65 -13.00 13.36 18.20
CA ASP A 65 -13.76 12.12 18.31
C ASP A 65 -12.92 10.92 17.81
N ALA A 66 -13.14 9.76 18.37
CA ALA A 66 -12.37 8.55 18.04
C ALA A 66 -12.49 8.15 16.57
N LEU A 67 -13.65 8.38 15.96
CA LEU A 67 -13.89 8.19 14.53
C LEU A 67 -13.38 9.34 13.66
N GLY A 68 -12.85 10.40 14.26
CA GLY A 68 -12.30 11.58 13.58
C GLY A 68 -13.29 12.73 13.42
N LEU A 69 -12.76 13.87 12.99
CA LEU A 69 -13.53 15.10 12.73
C LEU A 69 -14.68 14.84 11.74
N LEU A 70 -15.86 15.34 12.06
CA LEU A 70 -17.04 15.19 11.20
C LEU A 70 -16.79 15.81 9.82
N GLU A 71 -16.15 16.96 9.76
CA GLU A 71 -15.84 17.68 8.53
C GLU A 71 -14.95 16.83 7.59
N LEU A 72 -13.99 16.08 8.14
CA LEU A 72 -13.16 15.17 7.35
C LEU A 72 -13.97 13.96 6.88
N ARG A 73 -14.82 13.38 7.73
CA ARG A 73 -15.67 12.24 7.36
C ARG A 73 -16.67 12.62 6.27
N GLU A 74 -17.26 13.84 6.32
CA GLU A 74 -18.12 14.38 5.28
C GLU A 74 -17.36 14.61 3.97
N ALA A 75 -16.12 15.13 4.04
CA ALA A 75 -15.25 15.29 2.87
C ALA A 75 -14.90 13.94 2.21
N ILE A 76 -14.61 12.91 3.02
CA ILE A 76 -14.39 11.54 2.52
C ILE A 76 -15.66 10.99 1.86
N ALA A 77 -16.84 11.16 2.46
CA ALA A 77 -18.11 10.76 1.86
C ALA A 77 -18.35 11.47 0.51
N GLY A 78 -18.05 12.78 0.46
CA GLY A 78 -18.08 13.56 -0.77
C GLY A 78 -17.15 13.03 -1.85
N HIS A 79 -15.95 12.59 -1.48
CA HIS A 79 -15.00 11.96 -2.39
C HIS A 79 -15.58 10.70 -3.03
N TYR A 80 -16.17 9.77 -2.25
CA TYR A 80 -16.79 8.56 -2.82
C TYR A 80 -17.95 8.88 -3.76
N ARG A 81 -18.74 9.89 -3.43
CA ARG A 81 -19.84 10.33 -4.32
C ARG A 81 -19.31 10.87 -5.64
N VAL A 82 -18.24 11.68 -5.62
CA VAL A 82 -17.68 12.31 -6.83
C VAL A 82 -16.90 11.32 -7.68
N GLN A 83 -16.06 10.50 -7.05
CA GLN A 83 -15.13 9.62 -7.78
C GLN A 83 -15.76 8.28 -8.16
N HIS A 84 -16.66 7.76 -7.33
CA HIS A 84 -17.19 6.40 -7.46
C HIS A 84 -18.72 6.36 -7.62
N GLY A 85 -19.41 7.52 -7.60
CA GLY A 85 -20.86 7.56 -7.67
C GLY A 85 -21.58 6.86 -6.51
N THR A 86 -20.89 6.66 -5.38
CA THR A 86 -21.38 5.88 -4.25
C THR A 86 -21.64 6.78 -3.04
N ASP A 87 -22.87 6.75 -2.53
CA ASP A 87 -23.23 7.47 -1.31
C ASP A 87 -22.77 6.68 -0.08
N VAL A 88 -21.87 7.28 0.69
CA VAL A 88 -21.36 6.72 1.95
C VAL A 88 -21.84 7.58 3.10
N ASP A 89 -22.47 6.95 4.11
CA ASP A 89 -22.81 7.66 5.35
C ASP A 89 -21.54 8.02 6.12
N PRO A 90 -21.30 9.31 6.44
CA PRO A 90 -20.17 9.72 7.27
C PRO A 90 -20.08 9.00 8.61
N ALA A 91 -21.18 8.47 9.14
CA ALA A 91 -21.20 7.66 10.36
C ALA A 91 -20.46 6.30 10.20
N ARG A 92 -20.34 5.80 8.98
CA ARG A 92 -19.60 4.56 8.66
C ARG A 92 -18.11 4.79 8.44
N ILE A 93 -17.63 6.03 8.51
CA ILE A 93 -16.25 6.39 8.24
C ILE A 93 -15.49 6.54 9.55
N ALA A 94 -14.36 5.84 9.66
CA ALA A 94 -13.41 5.97 10.76
C ALA A 94 -12.07 6.51 10.25
N VAL A 95 -11.69 7.70 10.70
CA VAL A 95 -10.37 8.28 10.42
C VAL A 95 -9.33 7.60 11.31
N THR A 96 -8.19 7.25 10.72
CA THR A 96 -7.15 6.48 11.41
C THR A 96 -5.78 7.14 11.32
N THR A 97 -4.85 6.74 12.20
CA THR A 97 -3.45 7.17 12.15
C THR A 97 -2.72 6.45 11.00
N GLY A 98 -3.11 6.78 9.76
CA GLY A 98 -2.72 6.09 8.53
C GLY A 98 -3.36 4.72 8.37
N SER A 99 -3.24 4.12 7.18
CA SER A 99 -3.78 2.77 6.89
C SER A 99 -3.21 1.67 7.79
N SER A 100 -2.00 1.83 8.34
CA SER A 100 -1.43 0.84 9.27
C SER A 100 -2.28 0.65 10.53
N ALA A 101 -2.82 1.74 11.10
CA ALA A 101 -3.76 1.67 12.21
C ALA A 101 -5.10 1.06 11.77
N ALA A 102 -5.55 1.38 10.54
CA ALA A 102 -6.77 0.81 9.97
C ALA A 102 -6.68 -0.72 9.86
N PHE A 103 -5.56 -1.29 9.41
CA PHE A 103 -5.36 -2.74 9.37
C PHE A 103 -5.40 -3.38 10.76
N ASN A 104 -4.79 -2.76 11.78
CA ASN A 104 -4.88 -3.25 13.15
C ASN A 104 -6.33 -3.28 13.64
N LEU A 105 -7.07 -2.19 13.42
CA LEU A 105 -8.49 -2.11 13.81
C LEU A 105 -9.34 -3.12 13.06
N ALA A 106 -9.15 -3.27 11.74
CA ALA A 106 -9.87 -4.22 10.92
C ALA A 106 -9.64 -5.66 11.40
N PHE A 107 -8.37 -6.05 11.58
CA PHE A 107 -8.06 -7.42 11.96
C PHE A 107 -8.54 -7.76 13.38
N LEU A 108 -8.41 -6.83 14.32
CA LEU A 108 -8.89 -7.02 15.69
C LEU A 108 -10.42 -7.04 15.81
N SER A 109 -11.14 -6.35 14.90
CA SER A 109 -12.60 -6.31 14.93
C SER A 109 -13.28 -7.45 14.17
N LEU A 110 -12.54 -8.10 13.26
CA LEU A 110 -13.09 -9.12 12.37
C LEU A 110 -12.70 -10.54 12.74
N PHE A 111 -11.54 -10.74 13.42
CA PHE A 111 -10.95 -12.06 13.57
C PHE A 111 -10.56 -12.37 15.02
N ASP A 112 -10.79 -13.62 15.39
CA ASP A 112 -10.25 -14.21 16.61
C ASP A 112 -8.86 -14.80 16.37
N ALA A 113 -8.12 -15.08 17.45
CA ALA A 113 -6.83 -15.76 17.33
C ALA A 113 -6.99 -17.09 16.57
N ASP A 114 -5.96 -17.43 15.77
CA ASP A 114 -5.94 -18.59 14.88
C ASP A 114 -6.89 -18.56 13.68
N ASP A 115 -7.70 -17.52 13.49
CA ASP A 115 -8.46 -17.36 12.26
C ASP A 115 -7.54 -17.19 11.05
N ALA A 116 -7.94 -17.78 9.92
CA ALA A 116 -7.15 -17.79 8.71
C ALA A 116 -7.55 -16.63 7.77
N VAL A 117 -6.57 -15.81 7.38
CA VAL A 117 -6.76 -14.68 6.47
C VAL A 117 -5.91 -14.87 5.21
N ALA A 118 -6.55 -14.82 4.05
CA ALA A 118 -5.88 -14.90 2.75
C ALA A 118 -5.37 -13.53 2.30
N ILE A 119 -4.13 -13.51 1.84
CA ILE A 119 -3.47 -12.36 1.21
C ILE A 119 -2.78 -12.79 -0.09
N ALA A 120 -2.62 -11.87 -1.04
CA ALA A 120 -1.87 -12.14 -2.27
C ALA A 120 -0.37 -12.30 -2.00
N ARG A 121 0.29 -13.16 -2.79
CA ARG A 121 1.74 -13.31 -2.88
C ARG A 121 2.16 -13.30 -4.35
N PRO A 122 3.04 -12.35 -4.80
CA PRO A 122 3.67 -11.30 -3.99
C PRO A 122 2.66 -10.30 -3.45
N GLY A 123 2.96 -9.73 -2.26
CA GLY A 123 2.07 -8.78 -1.58
C GLY A 123 2.81 -7.89 -0.58
N TYR A 124 2.14 -6.86 -0.10
CA TYR A 124 2.75 -5.91 0.85
C TYR A 124 3.08 -6.61 2.20
N PRO A 125 4.36 -6.60 2.63
CA PRO A 125 4.82 -7.42 3.76
C PRO A 125 4.16 -7.08 5.10
N ALA A 126 3.69 -5.84 5.28
CA ALA A 126 3.06 -5.46 6.54
C ALA A 126 1.77 -6.23 6.82
N TYR A 127 1.01 -6.66 5.80
CA TYR A 127 -0.20 -7.49 6.03
C TYR A 127 0.18 -8.78 6.75
N ARG A 128 1.14 -9.52 6.20
CA ARG A 128 1.65 -10.76 6.78
C ARG A 128 2.15 -10.56 8.21
N ASN A 129 2.93 -9.50 8.43
CA ASN A 129 3.56 -9.24 9.71
C ASN A 129 2.54 -8.82 10.78
N ILE A 130 1.56 -7.97 10.42
CA ILE A 130 0.49 -7.57 11.35
C ILE A 130 -0.39 -8.77 11.71
N LEU A 131 -0.82 -9.56 10.72
CA LEU A 131 -1.61 -10.77 10.96
C LEU A 131 -0.89 -11.74 11.91
N LYS A 132 0.40 -12.03 11.66
CA LYS A 132 1.22 -12.88 12.54
C LYS A 132 1.35 -12.30 13.95
N ALA A 133 1.61 -11.00 14.08
CA ALA A 133 1.73 -10.34 15.38
C ALA A 133 0.43 -10.39 16.19
N LEU A 134 -0.70 -10.38 15.52
CA LEU A 134 -2.02 -10.51 16.14
C LEU A 134 -2.42 -11.97 16.43
N GLY A 135 -1.61 -12.95 16.03
CA GLY A 135 -1.86 -14.37 16.26
C GLY A 135 -2.82 -15.00 15.25
N LEU A 136 -2.94 -14.40 14.06
CA LEU A 136 -3.77 -14.91 12.97
C LEU A 136 -2.97 -15.83 12.06
N LYS A 137 -3.64 -16.77 11.40
CA LYS A 137 -3.04 -17.64 10.37
C LYS A 137 -3.01 -16.90 9.03
N VAL A 138 -1.82 -16.75 8.47
CA VAL A 138 -1.62 -16.14 7.16
C VAL A 138 -1.70 -17.22 6.09
N VAL A 139 -2.63 -17.07 5.15
CA VAL A 139 -2.73 -17.92 3.97
C VAL A 139 -2.27 -17.10 2.75
N GLU A 140 -1.02 -17.30 2.33
CA GLU A 140 -0.46 -16.61 1.18
C GLU A 140 -0.89 -17.32 -0.11
N VAL A 141 -1.61 -16.59 -0.97
CA VAL A 141 -2.18 -17.10 -2.22
C VAL A 141 -1.33 -16.60 -3.38
N PRO A 142 -0.66 -17.49 -4.13
CA PRO A 142 0.10 -17.09 -5.31
C PRO A 142 -0.80 -16.41 -6.35
N VAL A 143 -0.40 -15.22 -6.81
CA VAL A 143 -1.02 -14.51 -7.92
C VAL A 143 -0.02 -14.41 -9.07
N THR A 144 -0.46 -14.81 -10.27
CA THR A 144 0.38 -14.96 -11.45
C THR A 144 -0.31 -14.36 -12.67
N ALA A 145 0.35 -14.39 -13.82
CA ALA A 145 -0.27 -14.00 -15.09
C ALA A 145 -1.56 -14.80 -15.40
N GLU A 146 -1.63 -16.07 -15.00
CA GLU A 146 -2.81 -16.92 -15.19
C GLU A 146 -4.01 -16.43 -14.36
N THR A 147 -3.78 -15.80 -13.21
CA THR A 147 -4.81 -15.22 -12.37
C THR A 147 -5.03 -13.72 -12.62
N GLY A 148 -4.33 -13.14 -13.62
CA GLY A 148 -4.29 -11.69 -13.85
C GLY A 148 -3.65 -10.93 -12.68
N PHE A 149 -2.73 -11.56 -11.95
CA PHE A 149 -2.06 -11.03 -10.74
C PHE A 149 -3.03 -10.58 -9.64
N THR A 150 -4.22 -11.19 -9.56
CA THR A 150 -5.21 -10.90 -8.53
C THR A 150 -5.74 -12.16 -7.86
N LEU A 151 -6.40 -12.02 -6.73
CA LEU A 151 -7.10 -13.12 -6.05
C LEU A 151 -8.37 -13.50 -6.81
N THR A 152 -8.63 -14.80 -6.90
CA THR A 152 -9.83 -15.34 -7.53
C THR A 152 -10.51 -16.36 -6.60
N PRO A 153 -11.84 -16.60 -6.73
CA PRO A 153 -12.51 -17.65 -5.98
C PRO A 153 -11.78 -18.99 -6.07
N ALA A 154 -11.37 -19.41 -7.28
CA ALA A 154 -10.67 -20.68 -7.49
C ALA A 154 -9.30 -20.71 -6.80
N SER A 155 -8.54 -19.59 -6.78
CA SER A 155 -7.27 -19.54 -6.06
C SER A 155 -7.45 -19.62 -4.55
N LEU A 156 -8.52 -19.05 -4.01
CA LEU A 156 -8.87 -19.12 -2.58
C LEU A 156 -9.28 -20.55 -2.16
N GLU A 157 -10.11 -21.23 -2.96
CA GLU A 157 -10.50 -22.64 -2.70
C GLU A 157 -9.30 -23.58 -2.70
N ARG A 158 -8.39 -23.38 -3.64
CA ARG A 158 -7.13 -24.12 -3.69
C ARG A 158 -6.28 -23.83 -2.44
N ALA A 159 -6.21 -22.57 -2.03
CA ALA A 159 -5.46 -22.17 -0.85
C ALA A 159 -6.03 -22.78 0.45
N GLU A 160 -7.37 -22.81 0.62
CA GLU A 160 -8.02 -23.50 1.74
C GLU A 160 -7.63 -25.00 1.77
N THR A 161 -7.66 -25.65 0.61
CA THR A 161 -7.30 -27.08 0.48
C THR A 161 -5.86 -27.33 0.88
N ILE A 162 -4.92 -26.51 0.40
CA ILE A 162 -3.49 -26.64 0.70
C ILE A 162 -3.21 -26.33 2.19
N ALA A 163 -3.82 -25.28 2.72
CA ALA A 163 -3.64 -24.85 4.11
C ALA A 163 -4.37 -25.75 5.12
N GLY A 164 -5.31 -26.59 4.67
CA GLY A 164 -6.13 -27.46 5.53
C GLY A 164 -7.03 -26.70 6.50
N CYS A 165 -7.44 -25.48 6.16
CA CYS A 165 -8.27 -24.62 7.01
C CYS A 165 -9.29 -23.82 6.18
N LYS A 166 -10.34 -23.34 6.86
CA LYS A 166 -11.33 -22.44 6.24
C LYS A 166 -10.88 -20.99 6.39
N LEU A 167 -11.02 -20.21 5.34
CA LEU A 167 -10.77 -18.78 5.40
C LEU A 167 -11.88 -18.06 6.15
N LYS A 168 -11.46 -17.12 7.00
CA LYS A 168 -12.33 -16.19 7.71
C LYS A 168 -12.25 -14.78 7.10
N GLY A 169 -11.12 -14.46 6.46
CA GLY A 169 -10.91 -13.19 5.82
C GLY A 169 -10.13 -13.29 4.51
N VAL A 170 -10.36 -12.31 3.64
CA VAL A 170 -9.61 -12.06 2.41
C VAL A 170 -9.25 -10.59 2.37
N LEU A 171 -7.97 -10.28 2.16
CA LEU A 171 -7.49 -8.94 1.91
C LEU A 171 -7.01 -8.83 0.47
N LEU A 172 -7.62 -7.93 -0.30
CA LEU A 172 -7.23 -7.55 -1.65
C LEU A 172 -6.68 -6.12 -1.64
N ALA A 173 -5.54 -5.88 -2.26
CA ALA A 173 -5.05 -4.54 -2.59
C ALA A 173 -5.23 -4.26 -4.09
N SER A 174 -5.84 -3.13 -4.43
CA SER A 174 -5.99 -2.69 -5.82
C SER A 174 -6.01 -1.15 -5.88
N PRO A 175 -5.05 -0.54 -6.59
CA PRO A 175 -3.84 -1.12 -7.22
C PRO A 175 -2.90 -1.80 -6.22
N ALA A 176 -2.26 -2.89 -6.64
CA ALA A 176 -1.47 -3.75 -5.77
C ALA A 176 0.00 -3.33 -5.62
N ASN A 177 0.57 -3.50 -4.44
CA ASN A 177 2.00 -3.43 -4.16
C ASN A 177 2.54 -4.86 -3.90
N PRO A 178 3.51 -5.40 -4.67
CA PRO A 178 4.42 -4.69 -5.59
C PRO A 178 4.01 -4.72 -7.07
N THR A 179 2.94 -5.43 -7.44
CA THR A 179 2.68 -5.81 -8.84
C THR A 179 2.13 -4.67 -9.72
N GLY A 180 1.61 -3.60 -9.13
CA GLY A 180 0.94 -2.53 -9.86
C GLY A 180 -0.39 -2.94 -10.49
N THR A 181 -0.90 -4.13 -10.21
CA THR A 181 -2.13 -4.66 -10.81
C THR A 181 -3.35 -3.90 -10.34
N VAL A 182 -4.20 -3.54 -11.27
CA VAL A 182 -5.55 -3.03 -11.02
C VAL A 182 -6.55 -4.17 -11.21
N THR A 183 -7.30 -4.49 -10.16
CA THR A 183 -8.35 -5.51 -10.23
C THR A 183 -9.60 -4.91 -10.85
N GLY A 184 -9.94 -5.35 -12.06
CA GLY A 184 -11.11 -4.83 -12.78
C GLY A 184 -12.43 -5.18 -12.09
N ARG A 185 -13.46 -4.36 -12.35
CA ARG A 185 -14.78 -4.41 -11.73
C ARG A 185 -15.41 -5.81 -11.66
N GLU A 186 -15.38 -6.56 -12.74
CA GLU A 186 -15.97 -7.90 -12.77
C GLU A 186 -15.20 -8.92 -11.91
N ALA A 187 -13.87 -8.80 -11.83
CA ALA A 187 -13.06 -9.65 -10.96
C ALA A 187 -13.32 -9.32 -9.48
N LEU A 188 -13.38 -8.03 -9.15
CA LEU A 188 -13.69 -7.55 -7.82
C LEU A 188 -15.09 -8.00 -7.37
N LYS A 189 -16.09 -7.89 -8.27
CA LYS A 189 -17.46 -8.34 -8.01
C LYS A 189 -17.53 -9.84 -7.74
N ARG A 190 -16.86 -10.66 -8.57
CA ARG A 190 -16.82 -12.11 -8.33
C ARG A 190 -16.19 -12.46 -6.98
N LEU A 191 -15.12 -11.75 -6.61
CA LEU A 191 -14.44 -11.97 -5.34
C LEU A 191 -15.32 -11.57 -4.14
N ALA A 192 -15.93 -10.39 -4.18
CA ALA A 192 -16.83 -9.90 -3.13
C ALA A 192 -18.03 -10.84 -2.95
N THR A 193 -18.69 -11.22 -4.04
CA THR A 193 -19.84 -12.16 -4.01
C THR A 193 -19.41 -13.53 -3.43
N TYR A 194 -18.23 -14.02 -3.80
CA TYR A 194 -17.70 -15.27 -3.23
C TYR A 194 -17.49 -15.15 -1.72
N CYS A 195 -16.88 -14.07 -1.24
CA CYS A 195 -16.67 -13.84 0.18
C CYS A 195 -18.00 -13.77 0.94
N GLU A 196 -18.96 -13.00 0.42
CA GLU A 196 -20.28 -12.84 1.00
C GLU A 196 -21.03 -14.18 1.13
N SER A 197 -21.06 -14.97 0.04
CA SER A 197 -21.74 -16.27 0.00
C SER A 197 -21.20 -17.29 1.01
N ARG A 198 -19.97 -17.08 1.50
CA ARG A 198 -19.27 -17.96 2.43
C ARG A 198 -19.04 -17.35 3.82
N SER A 199 -19.61 -16.18 4.09
CA SER A 199 -19.38 -15.43 5.33
C SER A 199 -17.90 -15.20 5.62
N ILE A 200 -17.11 -14.88 4.57
CA ILE A 200 -15.70 -14.50 4.66
C ILE A 200 -15.64 -12.98 4.67
N ALA A 201 -14.98 -12.39 5.66
CA ALA A 201 -14.78 -10.95 5.71
C ALA A 201 -13.93 -10.48 4.53
N PHE A 202 -14.41 -9.48 3.79
CA PHE A 202 -13.68 -8.91 2.66
C PHE A 202 -13.11 -7.54 3.03
N ILE A 203 -11.78 -7.40 2.93
CA ILE A 203 -11.04 -6.17 3.17
C ILE A 203 -10.45 -5.72 1.85
N SER A 204 -10.80 -4.51 1.42
CA SER A 204 -10.27 -3.85 0.22
C SER A 204 -9.29 -2.76 0.62
N ASP A 205 -8.00 -2.95 0.31
CA ASP A 205 -6.99 -1.90 0.45
C ASP A 205 -6.94 -1.08 -0.83
N GLU A 206 -7.45 0.14 -0.76
CA GLU A 206 -7.59 1.10 -1.84
C GLU A 206 -6.60 2.26 -1.72
N ILE A 207 -5.49 2.06 -0.98
CA ILE A 207 -4.52 3.13 -0.68
C ILE A 207 -3.91 3.79 -1.92
N TYR A 208 -3.92 3.10 -3.07
CA TYR A 208 -3.41 3.62 -4.34
C TYR A 208 -4.50 4.14 -5.28
N HIS A 209 -5.77 4.24 -4.84
CA HIS A 209 -6.81 4.93 -5.61
C HIS A 209 -6.38 6.37 -5.94
N GLY A 210 -6.71 6.82 -7.14
CA GLY A 210 -6.17 8.03 -7.76
C GLY A 210 -4.89 7.80 -8.57
N LEU A 211 -4.17 6.69 -8.35
CA LEU A 211 -2.92 6.32 -9.06
C LEU A 211 -3.14 5.12 -10.00
N THR A 212 -4.27 5.11 -10.69
CA THR A 212 -4.57 4.16 -11.77
C THR A 212 -4.22 4.79 -13.10
N PHE A 213 -3.44 4.08 -13.94
CA PHE A 213 -2.96 4.52 -15.25
C PHE A 213 -3.60 3.72 -16.39
N VAL A 214 -3.97 2.46 -16.13
CA VAL A 214 -4.59 1.55 -17.11
C VAL A 214 -5.78 0.87 -16.47
N GLY A 215 -6.88 0.79 -17.21
CA GLY A 215 -8.13 0.20 -16.72
C GLY A 215 -9.00 1.18 -15.94
N GLU A 216 -10.04 0.67 -15.34
CA GLU A 216 -11.01 1.42 -14.54
C GLU A 216 -10.74 1.15 -13.05
N GLU A 217 -10.63 2.23 -12.28
CA GLU A 217 -10.54 2.17 -10.82
C GLU A 217 -11.95 1.93 -10.26
N THR A 218 -12.11 0.85 -9.50
CA THR A 218 -13.39 0.48 -8.90
C THR A 218 -13.21 0.31 -7.40
N SER A 219 -13.98 1.04 -6.60
CA SER A 219 -14.06 0.80 -5.16
C SER A 219 -14.93 -0.43 -4.84
N ALA A 220 -14.57 -1.17 -3.80
CA ALA A 220 -15.40 -2.26 -3.31
C ALA A 220 -16.80 -1.76 -2.86
N LEU A 221 -16.92 -0.49 -2.47
CA LEU A 221 -18.19 0.14 -2.10
C LEU A 221 -19.17 0.31 -3.25
N GLU A 222 -18.71 0.28 -4.51
CA GLU A 222 -19.58 0.26 -5.69
C GLU A 222 -20.26 -1.10 -5.89
N ILE A 223 -19.80 -2.12 -5.18
CA ILE A 223 -20.22 -3.51 -5.36
C ILE A 223 -20.98 -4.02 -4.14
N THR A 224 -20.48 -3.72 -2.94
CA THR A 224 -21.09 -4.20 -1.69
C THR A 224 -20.85 -3.21 -0.54
N ASP A 225 -21.81 -3.13 0.39
CA ASP A 225 -21.69 -2.38 1.63
C ASP A 225 -21.09 -3.21 2.78
N GLN A 226 -20.80 -4.50 2.54
CA GLN A 226 -20.25 -5.46 3.52
C GLN A 226 -18.71 -5.51 3.49
N ALA A 227 -18.05 -4.82 2.56
CA ALA A 227 -16.60 -4.73 2.56
C ALA A 227 -16.08 -3.74 3.62
N VAL A 228 -14.94 -4.06 4.24
CA VAL A 228 -14.14 -3.07 4.96
C VAL A 228 -13.17 -2.44 3.94
N VAL A 229 -13.39 -1.19 3.60
CA VAL A 229 -12.51 -0.45 2.70
C VAL A 229 -11.51 0.35 3.52
N ILE A 230 -10.22 0.25 3.15
CA ILE A 230 -9.12 1.00 3.78
C ILE A 230 -8.45 1.87 2.72
N ASN A 231 -8.29 3.15 3.03
CA ASN A 231 -7.59 4.09 2.18
C ASN A 231 -6.75 5.07 3.02
N SER A 232 -5.97 5.95 2.38
CA SER A 232 -5.05 6.84 3.09
C SER A 232 -4.68 8.05 2.26
N PHE A 233 -4.35 9.14 2.94
CA PHE A 233 -3.75 10.32 2.32
C PHE A 233 -2.25 10.14 1.99
N SER A 234 -1.68 8.99 2.30
CA SER A 234 -0.24 8.75 2.15
C SER A 234 0.26 8.74 0.70
N LYS A 235 -0.55 8.30 -0.28
CA LYS A 235 -0.06 8.03 -1.64
C LYS A 235 -0.50 9.07 -2.64
N TYR A 236 -1.73 9.04 -3.12
CA TYR A 236 -2.24 10.03 -4.06
C TYR A 236 -2.09 11.46 -3.53
N TYR A 237 -2.42 11.69 -2.28
CA TYR A 237 -2.36 13.03 -1.65
C TYR A 237 -0.95 13.43 -1.17
N CYS A 238 0.09 12.62 -1.36
CA CYS A 238 1.48 12.92 -0.96
C CYS A 238 1.68 13.26 0.53
N MET A 239 0.84 12.71 1.43
CA MET A 239 0.81 13.03 2.86
C MET A 239 1.34 11.89 3.74
N THR A 240 2.42 11.21 3.34
CA THR A 240 2.97 10.04 4.06
C THR A 240 3.29 10.33 5.52
N GLY A 241 3.98 11.42 5.80
CA GLY A 241 4.43 11.82 7.15
C GLY A 241 3.31 12.35 8.05
N TRP A 242 2.16 12.69 7.49
CA TRP A 242 1.00 13.22 8.25
C TRP A 242 0.26 12.13 9.02
N ARG A 243 0.46 10.87 8.68
CA ARG A 243 -0.14 9.71 9.36
C ARG A 243 -1.66 9.82 9.47
N VAL A 244 -2.34 10.02 8.37
CA VAL A 244 -3.80 10.08 8.30
C VAL A 244 -4.32 9.18 7.17
N GLY A 245 -5.37 8.43 7.45
CA GLY A 245 -6.09 7.54 6.55
C GLY A 245 -7.51 7.33 7.05
N TRP A 246 -8.24 6.46 6.41
CA TRP A 246 -9.62 6.16 6.81
C TRP A 246 -10.03 4.73 6.49
N MET A 247 -11.09 4.31 7.14
CA MET A 247 -11.84 3.09 6.86
C MET A 247 -13.28 3.46 6.53
N VAL A 248 -13.89 2.75 5.60
CA VAL A 248 -15.34 2.69 5.47
C VAL A 248 -15.79 1.32 5.93
N LEU A 249 -16.73 1.29 6.85
CA LEU A 249 -17.10 0.10 7.61
C LEU A 249 -18.53 -0.34 7.29
N PRO A 250 -18.81 -1.65 7.26
CA PRO A 250 -20.17 -2.16 7.50
C PRO A 250 -20.73 -1.57 8.80
N GLU A 251 -22.03 -1.27 8.83
CA GLU A 251 -22.67 -0.62 9.98
C GLU A 251 -22.42 -1.36 11.30
N SER A 252 -22.45 -2.69 11.26
CA SER A 252 -22.22 -3.55 12.44
C SER A 252 -20.83 -3.43 13.05
N LEU A 253 -19.83 -2.96 12.28
CA LEU A 253 -18.45 -2.82 12.74
C LEU A 253 -18.13 -1.41 13.26
N VAL A 254 -18.98 -0.41 13.04
CA VAL A 254 -18.69 0.97 13.44
C VAL A 254 -18.41 1.06 14.95
N ARG A 255 -19.33 0.57 15.78
CA ARG A 255 -19.16 0.66 17.24
C ARG A 255 -18.00 -0.19 17.80
N PRO A 256 -17.79 -1.45 17.36
CA PRO A 256 -16.59 -2.21 17.74
C PRO A 256 -15.28 -1.52 17.38
N VAL A 257 -15.16 -0.98 16.16
CA VAL A 257 -13.97 -0.26 15.72
C VAL A 257 -13.76 1.02 16.52
N GLU A 258 -14.82 1.77 16.80
CA GLU A 258 -14.73 2.98 17.63
C GLU A 258 -14.18 2.65 19.03
N CYS A 259 -14.68 1.59 19.70
CA CYS A 259 -14.19 1.18 21.02
C CYS A 259 -12.71 0.76 21.00
N LEU A 260 -12.28 0.06 19.94
CA LEU A 260 -10.88 -0.30 19.76
C LEU A 260 -10.02 0.95 19.50
N ALA A 261 -10.48 1.87 18.64
CA ALA A 261 -9.76 3.11 18.34
C ALA A 261 -9.57 3.96 19.60
N GLN A 262 -10.61 4.14 20.42
CA GLN A 262 -10.53 4.84 21.71
C GLN A 262 -9.45 4.26 22.61
N SER A 263 -9.31 2.93 22.63
CA SER A 263 -8.39 2.23 23.53
C SER A 263 -6.95 2.22 23.01
N LEU A 264 -6.77 2.07 21.69
CA LEU A 264 -5.46 1.86 21.09
C LEU A 264 -4.81 3.18 20.66
N TYR A 265 -5.59 4.15 20.23
CA TYR A 265 -5.09 5.39 19.59
C TYR A 265 -5.68 6.68 20.15
N ILE A 266 -6.78 6.61 20.92
CA ILE A 266 -7.64 7.72 21.35
C ILE A 266 -8.32 8.37 20.13
N SER A 267 -7.56 9.05 19.28
CA SER A 267 -7.99 9.64 18.01
C SER A 267 -6.80 9.81 17.05
N ALA A 268 -7.07 10.02 15.77
CA ALA A 268 -6.06 10.45 14.83
C ALA A 268 -5.61 11.90 15.10
N PRO A 269 -4.39 12.32 14.72
CA PRO A 269 -3.90 13.68 14.97
C PRO A 269 -4.80 14.74 14.33
N GLU A 270 -5.34 15.68 15.13
CA GLU A 270 -6.27 16.74 14.68
C GLU A 270 -5.68 17.57 13.54
N LEU A 271 -4.42 18.03 13.68
CA LEU A 271 -3.75 18.82 12.66
C LEU A 271 -3.70 18.11 11.30
N SER A 272 -3.43 16.80 11.33
CA SER A 272 -3.41 15.98 10.11
C SER A 272 -4.80 15.83 9.49
N GLN A 273 -5.84 15.76 10.30
CA GLN A 273 -7.22 15.68 9.83
C GLN A 273 -7.66 16.99 9.17
N ILE A 274 -7.33 18.14 9.75
CA ILE A 274 -7.61 19.47 9.17
C ILE A 274 -6.93 19.61 7.80
N ALA A 275 -5.64 19.24 7.72
CA ALA A 275 -4.88 19.26 6.46
C ALA A 275 -5.48 18.29 5.42
N ALA A 276 -5.88 17.10 5.85
CA ALA A 276 -6.45 16.07 4.98
C ALA A 276 -7.80 16.50 4.37
N ALA A 277 -8.67 17.15 5.15
CA ALA A 277 -9.93 17.66 4.63
C ALA A 277 -9.70 18.69 3.50
N ALA A 278 -8.71 19.57 3.64
CA ALA A 278 -8.36 20.54 2.62
C ALA A 278 -7.70 19.92 1.37
N ALA A 279 -7.07 18.75 1.50
CA ALA A 279 -6.39 18.06 0.40
C ALA A 279 -7.36 17.59 -0.70
N PHE A 280 -8.63 17.32 -0.38
CA PHE A 280 -9.63 16.96 -1.39
C PHE A 280 -9.89 18.08 -2.42
N GLY A 281 -9.62 19.33 -2.07
CA GLY A 281 -9.73 20.48 -2.97
C GLY A 281 -8.53 20.68 -3.91
N ALA A 282 -7.52 19.80 -3.90
CA ALA A 282 -6.27 20.00 -4.61
C ALA A 282 -6.13 19.13 -5.89
N ALA A 283 -7.23 18.74 -6.52
CA ALA A 283 -7.23 17.80 -7.65
C ALA A 283 -6.27 18.23 -8.78
N GLU A 284 -6.31 19.50 -9.21
CA GLU A 284 -5.44 20.02 -10.28
C GLU A 284 -3.94 19.87 -9.95
N GLU A 285 -3.54 20.12 -8.70
CA GLU A 285 -2.15 19.97 -8.26
C GLU A 285 -1.74 18.49 -8.22
N LEU A 286 -2.63 17.62 -7.74
CA LEU A 286 -2.40 16.18 -7.64
C LEU A 286 -2.36 15.50 -9.01
N ASP A 287 -3.12 15.99 -9.98
CA ASP A 287 -3.08 15.50 -11.36
C ASP A 287 -1.71 15.78 -12.02
N VAL A 288 -1.10 16.93 -11.73
CA VAL A 288 0.27 17.21 -12.17
C VAL A 288 1.27 16.21 -11.57
N TYR A 289 1.11 15.86 -10.29
CA TYR A 289 1.97 14.86 -9.65
C TYR A 289 1.76 13.46 -10.26
N LYS A 290 0.51 13.06 -10.48
CA LYS A 290 0.15 11.80 -11.14
C LYS A 290 0.77 11.70 -12.54
N GLU A 291 0.74 12.79 -13.32
CA GLU A 291 1.32 12.84 -14.68
C GLU A 291 2.84 12.62 -14.64
N SER A 292 3.54 13.13 -13.63
CA SER A 292 4.97 12.85 -13.47
C SER A 292 5.26 11.36 -13.23
N TYR A 293 4.38 10.67 -12.46
CA TYR A 293 4.50 9.22 -12.26
C TYR A 293 4.14 8.43 -13.53
N HIS A 294 3.17 8.91 -14.33
CA HIS A 294 2.84 8.33 -15.61
C HIS A 294 4.02 8.40 -16.58
N THR A 295 4.67 9.56 -16.68
CA THR A 295 5.91 9.75 -17.46
C THR A 295 7.01 8.78 -17.01
N ASN A 296 7.23 8.65 -15.71
CA ASN A 296 8.21 7.71 -15.16
C ASN A 296 7.86 6.25 -15.47
N ARG A 297 6.60 5.90 -15.36
CA ARG A 297 6.06 4.57 -15.70
C ARG A 297 6.38 4.20 -17.14
N ASP A 298 6.00 5.05 -18.09
CA ASP A 298 6.18 4.78 -19.52
C ASP A 298 7.66 4.68 -19.88
N PHE A 299 8.49 5.55 -19.32
CA PHE A 299 9.95 5.45 -19.45
C PHE A 299 10.49 4.11 -18.91
N LEU A 300 10.07 3.66 -17.75
CA LEU A 300 10.53 2.40 -17.18
C LEU A 300 10.01 1.19 -17.95
N MET A 301 8.77 1.22 -18.43
CA MET A 301 8.20 0.13 -19.26
C MET A 301 9.03 -0.11 -20.52
N GLU A 302 9.54 0.96 -21.14
CA GLU A 302 10.42 0.86 -22.30
C GLU A 302 11.84 0.44 -21.92
N ARG A 303 12.43 1.06 -20.89
CA ARG A 303 13.88 0.96 -20.63
C ARG A 303 14.30 -0.25 -19.83
N LEU A 304 13.49 -0.71 -18.87
CA LEU A 304 13.88 -1.84 -18.00
C LEU A 304 14.10 -3.13 -18.81
N PRO A 305 13.23 -3.55 -19.75
CA PRO A 305 13.50 -4.72 -20.58
C PRO A 305 14.77 -4.58 -21.44
N GLN A 306 15.06 -3.38 -21.96
CA GLN A 306 16.24 -3.13 -22.80
C GLN A 306 17.56 -3.33 -22.03
N ILE A 307 17.57 -3.07 -20.72
CA ILE A 307 18.76 -3.28 -19.89
C ILE A 307 18.83 -4.70 -19.30
N GLY A 308 17.85 -5.55 -19.59
CA GLY A 308 17.79 -6.95 -19.16
C GLY A 308 17.03 -7.19 -17.87
N LEU A 309 16.17 -6.25 -17.46
CA LEU A 309 15.25 -6.34 -16.33
C LEU A 309 13.80 -6.42 -16.84
N PRO A 310 13.32 -7.58 -17.33
CA PRO A 310 11.95 -7.70 -17.80
C PRO A 310 10.96 -7.48 -16.67
N LEU A 311 9.80 -6.90 -17.00
CA LEU A 311 8.70 -6.73 -16.06
C LEU A 311 8.12 -8.09 -15.70
N ALA A 312 8.00 -8.36 -14.41
CA ALA A 312 7.41 -9.58 -13.86
C ALA A 312 5.91 -9.46 -13.60
N SER A 313 5.36 -8.23 -13.67
CA SER A 313 3.94 -7.95 -13.46
C SER A 313 3.51 -6.68 -14.22
N PRO A 314 2.21 -6.41 -14.34
CA PRO A 314 1.69 -5.17 -14.89
C PRO A 314 2.16 -3.95 -14.09
N MET A 315 2.10 -2.78 -14.73
CA MET A 315 2.30 -1.47 -14.09
C MET A 315 1.03 -0.61 -14.31
N ASP A 316 -0.14 -1.19 -14.06
CA ASP A 316 -1.43 -0.55 -14.37
C ASP A 316 -1.78 0.57 -13.37
N GLY A 317 -1.25 0.48 -12.16
CA GLY A 317 -1.46 1.47 -11.10
C GLY A 317 -0.37 1.45 -10.04
N ALA A 318 -0.55 2.21 -8.97
CA ALA A 318 0.46 2.54 -7.97
C ALA A 318 1.66 3.26 -8.60
N PHE A 319 2.86 3.06 -8.08
CA PHE A 319 4.11 3.62 -8.66
C PHE A 319 5.28 2.65 -8.48
N TYR A 320 5.04 1.37 -8.84
CA TYR A 320 6.02 0.30 -8.74
C TYR A 320 6.19 -0.46 -10.05
N ALA A 321 7.45 -0.76 -10.38
CA ALA A 321 7.82 -1.80 -11.32
C ALA A 321 8.34 -3.01 -10.53
N TYR A 322 7.75 -4.17 -10.75
CA TYR A 322 8.26 -5.44 -10.23
C TYR A 322 8.95 -6.16 -11.36
N VAL A 323 10.26 -6.39 -11.22
CA VAL A 323 11.12 -6.86 -12.31
C VAL A 323 11.79 -8.18 -11.96
N ASP A 324 12.02 -9.00 -12.98
CA ASP A 324 12.78 -10.24 -12.86
C ASP A 324 14.30 -9.94 -13.01
N VAL A 325 15.07 -10.39 -12.03
CA VAL A 325 16.54 -10.28 -11.99
C VAL A 325 17.24 -11.63 -12.10
N SER A 326 16.51 -12.71 -12.37
CA SER A 326 17.02 -14.09 -12.41
C SER A 326 18.19 -14.30 -13.37
N ARG A 327 18.29 -13.46 -14.41
CA ARG A 327 19.42 -13.45 -15.34
C ARG A 327 20.74 -13.06 -14.66
N PHE A 328 20.71 -12.28 -13.59
CA PHE A 328 21.89 -11.70 -12.94
C PHE A 328 22.17 -12.27 -11.56
N THR A 329 21.15 -12.78 -10.91
CA THR A 329 21.24 -13.28 -9.53
C THR A 329 20.14 -14.27 -9.18
N ASN A 330 20.39 -15.07 -8.16
CA ASN A 330 19.37 -15.84 -7.44
C ASN A 330 19.30 -15.42 -5.96
N ASP A 331 19.78 -14.21 -5.67
CA ASP A 331 19.73 -13.57 -4.35
C ASP A 331 19.45 -12.07 -4.52
N SER A 332 18.16 -11.72 -4.46
CA SER A 332 17.71 -10.34 -4.61
C SER A 332 18.17 -9.42 -3.47
N MET A 333 18.47 -9.99 -2.28
CA MET A 333 18.99 -9.24 -1.15
C MET A 333 20.42 -8.76 -1.39
N ASP A 334 21.32 -9.68 -1.78
CA ASP A 334 22.69 -9.34 -2.15
C ASP A 334 22.71 -8.37 -3.34
N PHE A 335 21.87 -8.65 -4.33
CA PHE A 335 21.78 -7.81 -5.53
C PHE A 335 21.35 -6.36 -5.22
N ALA A 336 20.34 -6.17 -4.38
CA ALA A 336 19.90 -4.83 -3.95
C ALA A 336 20.96 -4.10 -3.13
N LYS A 337 21.68 -4.80 -2.23
CA LYS A 337 22.80 -4.24 -1.46
C LYS A 337 23.95 -3.81 -2.36
N ARG A 338 24.31 -4.64 -3.33
CA ARG A 338 25.38 -4.32 -4.29
C ARG A 338 24.99 -3.15 -5.18
N MET A 339 23.76 -3.09 -5.66
CA MET A 339 23.24 -1.97 -6.42
C MET A 339 23.37 -0.65 -5.65
N LEU A 340 23.02 -0.65 -4.36
CA LEU A 340 23.20 0.50 -3.48
C LEU A 340 24.68 0.85 -3.25
N THR A 341 25.57 -0.14 -3.07
CA THR A 341 26.97 0.11 -2.71
C THR A 341 27.84 0.44 -3.91
N GLU A 342 27.61 -0.18 -5.07
CA GLU A 342 28.46 -0.04 -6.27
C GLU A 342 28.04 1.15 -7.14
N ILE A 343 26.72 1.45 -7.22
CA ILE A 343 26.20 2.49 -8.13
C ILE A 343 25.31 3.54 -7.46
N ASP A 344 25.16 3.53 -6.12
CA ASP A 344 24.33 4.45 -5.36
C ASP A 344 22.85 4.49 -5.81
N VAL A 345 22.28 3.34 -6.19
CA VAL A 345 20.86 3.19 -6.51
C VAL A 345 20.25 2.20 -5.55
N ALA A 346 19.21 2.63 -4.81
CA ALA A 346 18.49 1.78 -3.87
C ALA A 346 17.20 1.24 -4.51
N ALA A 347 16.99 -0.09 -4.46
CA ALA A 347 15.74 -0.76 -4.80
C ALA A 347 15.37 -1.78 -3.71
N THR A 348 14.13 -2.26 -3.70
CA THR A 348 13.68 -3.22 -2.68
C THR A 348 13.81 -4.65 -3.19
N PRO A 349 14.43 -5.57 -2.41
CA PRO A 349 14.49 -6.98 -2.78
C PRO A 349 13.10 -7.61 -2.81
N GLY A 350 12.89 -8.50 -3.78
CA GLY A 350 11.61 -9.18 -3.94
C GLY A 350 11.23 -10.09 -2.77
N MET A 351 12.22 -10.52 -1.99
CA MET A 351 12.01 -11.34 -0.78
C MET A 351 11.09 -10.67 0.26
N ASP A 352 11.00 -9.35 0.30
CA ASP A 352 10.03 -8.65 1.14
C ASP A 352 8.59 -9.01 0.78
N PHE A 353 8.31 -9.14 -0.51
CA PHE A 353 6.96 -9.32 -1.05
C PHE A 353 6.59 -10.77 -1.27
N ASP A 354 7.57 -11.59 -1.58
CA ASP A 354 7.40 -13.02 -1.84
C ASP A 354 8.55 -13.83 -1.21
N PRO A 355 8.32 -14.45 -0.05
CA PRO A 355 9.34 -15.28 0.61
C PRO A 355 9.75 -16.53 -0.19
N THR A 356 8.95 -16.92 -1.18
CA THR A 356 9.20 -18.14 -1.99
C THR A 356 9.96 -17.83 -3.27
N GLU A 357 9.45 -16.88 -4.08
CA GLU A 357 9.98 -16.58 -5.41
C GLU A 357 10.70 -15.22 -5.50
N GLY A 358 10.60 -14.41 -4.45
CA GLY A 358 11.15 -13.06 -4.43
C GLY A 358 12.67 -12.95 -4.52
N HIS A 359 13.39 -14.09 -4.33
CA HIS A 359 14.85 -14.17 -4.49
C HIS A 359 15.31 -13.81 -5.92
N ARG A 360 14.40 -13.86 -6.91
CA ARG A 360 14.63 -13.55 -8.32
C ARG A 360 14.01 -12.23 -8.77
N ALA A 361 13.49 -11.41 -7.85
CA ALA A 361 12.77 -10.21 -8.20
C ALA A 361 13.27 -8.97 -7.45
N LEU A 362 13.03 -7.78 -8.02
CA LEU A 362 13.18 -6.50 -7.36
C LEU A 362 11.90 -5.68 -7.53
N ARG A 363 11.58 -4.86 -6.54
CA ARG A 363 10.62 -3.77 -6.69
C ARG A 363 11.35 -2.44 -6.84
N ILE A 364 11.02 -1.71 -7.89
CA ILE A 364 11.52 -0.39 -8.21
C ILE A 364 10.38 0.61 -8.04
N SER A 365 10.51 1.57 -7.13
CA SER A 365 9.56 2.68 -7.00
C SER A 365 9.89 3.77 -8.01
N TYR A 366 8.88 4.28 -8.71
CA TYR A 366 9.02 5.39 -9.64
C TYR A 366 8.29 6.68 -9.21
N ALA A 367 8.06 6.81 -7.90
CA ALA A 367 7.49 8.02 -7.30
C ALA A 367 8.51 9.18 -7.14
N GLY A 368 9.71 9.03 -7.69
CA GLY A 368 10.79 10.03 -7.69
C GLY A 368 10.65 11.07 -8.79
N SER A 369 11.61 12.03 -8.86
CA SER A 369 11.67 12.97 -9.98
C SER A 369 12.03 12.26 -11.30
N VAL A 370 11.56 12.81 -12.43
CA VAL A 370 11.85 12.26 -13.77
C VAL A 370 13.36 12.17 -14.02
N SER A 371 14.11 13.18 -13.58
CA SER A 371 15.57 13.21 -13.74
C SER A 371 16.27 12.13 -12.93
N ASP A 372 15.86 11.92 -11.66
CA ASP A 372 16.45 10.87 -10.81
C ASP A 372 16.17 9.48 -11.37
N ILE A 373 14.95 9.25 -11.85
CA ILE A 373 14.55 7.96 -12.44
C ILE A 373 15.41 7.68 -13.69
N ALA A 374 15.57 8.65 -14.57
CA ALA A 374 16.38 8.51 -15.78
C ALA A 374 17.86 8.24 -15.45
N GLU A 375 18.42 8.97 -14.49
CA GLU A 375 19.80 8.78 -14.05
C GLU A 375 19.99 7.40 -13.40
N ALA A 376 19.08 6.96 -12.50
CA ALA A 376 19.16 5.65 -11.89
C ALA A 376 19.16 4.51 -12.92
N VAL A 377 18.28 4.58 -13.93
CA VAL A 377 18.25 3.62 -15.04
C VAL A 377 19.55 3.64 -15.85
N GLY A 378 20.13 4.81 -16.08
CA GLY A 378 21.43 4.96 -16.73
C GLY A 378 22.56 4.26 -15.96
N ARG A 379 22.62 4.46 -14.64
CA ARG A 379 23.60 3.78 -13.76
C ARG A 379 23.37 2.27 -13.74
N MET A 380 22.13 1.80 -13.63
CA MET A 380 21.80 0.37 -13.71
C MET A 380 22.24 -0.22 -15.05
N ALA A 381 21.99 0.46 -16.18
CA ALA A 381 22.36 -0.02 -17.50
C ALA A 381 23.87 -0.21 -17.66
N GLY A 382 24.69 0.71 -17.16
CA GLY A 382 26.15 0.59 -17.11
C GLY A 382 26.58 -0.60 -16.29
N TRP A 383 26.11 -0.68 -15.06
CA TRP A 383 26.45 -1.71 -14.09
C TRP A 383 26.09 -3.13 -14.55
N LEU A 384 24.90 -3.31 -15.15
CA LEU A 384 24.45 -4.61 -15.65
C LEU A 384 25.19 -5.08 -16.90
N LYS A 385 25.78 -4.17 -17.71
CA LYS A 385 26.62 -4.55 -18.84
C LYS A 385 27.91 -5.24 -18.38
N GLU A 386 28.49 -4.85 -17.27
CA GLU A 386 29.70 -5.43 -16.71
C GLU A 386 29.47 -6.83 -16.09
N LYS A 387 28.21 -7.22 -15.91
CA LYS A 387 27.80 -8.50 -15.31
C LYS A 387 27.26 -9.52 -16.33
N ARG A 388 27.28 -9.15 -17.60
CA ARG A 388 26.97 -10.04 -18.72
C ARG A 388 28.24 -10.84 -19.10
#